data_57a1dbc788ef201c7776b2ce6949c779
#
_entry.id   57a1dbc788ef201c7776b2ce6949c779
#
_cell.length_a   1.000
_cell.length_b   1.000
_cell.length_c   1.000
_cell.angle_alpha   90.00
_cell.angle_beta   90.00
_cell.angle_gamma   90.00
#
_symmetry.space_group_name_H-M   'P 1'
#
loop_
_entity.id
_entity.type
_entity.pdbx_description
1 polymer ?
#
loop_
_entity_poly.entity_id
_entity_poly.type
_entity_poly.pdbx_seq_one_letter_code
_entity_poly.pdbx_strand_id
1 'polypeptide(L)'
;AIVDSAIAKAFAEIAEPAIRAGKILVTVNAGALFDHADLIELAEECGARIVIPSGSAAGLDALRAAAQEEVCRVTLITRRPPFGLAGAPYLAEHGISIEGLAAPLKVFEGSALEGARAFPDAMNIVAAVSFAGVGPERTRLEIWADPKAERNFHRLEVEAATTQFETEIDNVLAHERARASRLPALSAIASLRALVETLAVGV
;
A
#
# COMPACT_ATOMS: atom_id res chain seq x y z
N ALA A 1 -9.56 -20.22 -0.91
CA ALA A 1 -9.20 -18.81 -0.63
C ALA A 1 -10.46 -17.96 -0.57
N ILE A 2 -10.42 -16.91 0.23
CA ILE A 2 -11.43 -15.85 0.28
C ILE A 2 -10.78 -14.61 -0.34
N VAL A 3 -11.52 -13.87 -1.15
CA VAL A 3 -11.04 -12.63 -1.76
C VAL A 3 -11.83 -11.47 -1.18
N ASP A 4 -11.13 -10.56 -0.50
CA ASP A 4 -11.71 -9.31 -0.04
C ASP A 4 -11.36 -8.18 -1.03
N SER A 5 -12.39 -7.68 -1.68
CA SER A 5 -12.39 -6.49 -2.52
C SER A 5 -13.58 -5.58 -2.21
N ALA A 6 -14.09 -5.67 -1.00
CA ALA A 6 -15.19 -4.86 -0.50
C ALA A 6 -14.71 -3.44 -0.13
N ILE A 7 -15.58 -2.64 0.48
CA ILE A 7 -15.19 -1.36 1.06
C ILE A 7 -14.36 -1.59 2.32
N ALA A 8 -13.39 -0.72 2.60
CA ALA A 8 -12.46 -0.89 3.74
C ALA A 8 -13.17 -1.08 5.09
N LYS A 9 -14.34 -0.46 5.30
CA LYS A 9 -15.14 -0.62 6.53
C LYS A 9 -15.65 -2.04 6.77
N ALA A 10 -15.80 -2.85 5.72
CA ALA A 10 -16.25 -4.24 5.82
C ALA A 10 -15.08 -5.23 6.02
N PHE A 11 -13.85 -4.75 6.04
CA PHE A 11 -12.65 -5.59 6.07
C PHE A 11 -12.67 -6.57 7.25
N ALA A 12 -12.84 -6.09 8.47
CA ALA A 12 -12.81 -6.94 9.67
C ALA A 12 -13.92 -8.01 9.67
N GLU A 13 -15.13 -7.65 9.19
CA GLU A 13 -16.27 -8.57 9.10
C GLU A 13 -16.03 -9.71 8.11
N ILE A 14 -15.17 -9.50 7.10
CA ILE A 14 -14.79 -10.52 6.11
C ILE A 14 -13.54 -11.27 6.57
N ALA A 15 -12.54 -10.53 7.07
CA ALA A 15 -11.22 -11.07 7.39
C ALA A 15 -11.27 -12.00 8.60
N GLU A 16 -11.89 -11.59 9.70
CA GLU A 16 -11.89 -12.37 10.94
C GLU A 16 -12.52 -13.77 10.78
N PRO A 17 -13.72 -13.93 10.20
CA PRO A 17 -14.30 -15.26 9.98
C PRO A 17 -13.46 -16.11 9.02
N ALA A 18 -12.87 -15.51 7.99
CA ALA A 18 -12.02 -16.23 7.03
C ALA A 18 -10.75 -16.76 7.72
N ILE A 19 -10.12 -15.94 8.57
CA ILE A 19 -8.92 -16.28 9.33
C ILE A 19 -9.24 -17.38 10.36
N ARG A 20 -10.30 -17.23 11.16
CA ARG A 20 -10.73 -18.23 12.14
C ARG A 20 -11.06 -19.58 11.50
N ALA A 21 -11.47 -19.60 10.25
CA ALA A 21 -11.71 -20.81 9.47
C ALA A 21 -10.45 -21.39 8.80
N GLY A 22 -9.24 -20.88 9.13
CA GLY A 22 -7.96 -21.34 8.57
C GLY A 22 -7.84 -21.13 7.05
N LYS A 23 -8.49 -20.09 6.49
CA LYS A 23 -8.51 -19.86 5.04
C LYS A 23 -7.36 -18.95 4.61
N ILE A 24 -7.04 -19.01 3.31
CA ILE A 24 -6.22 -18.00 2.67
C ILE A 24 -7.11 -16.79 2.37
N LEU A 25 -6.80 -15.64 2.97
CA LEU A 25 -7.44 -14.37 2.70
C LEU A 25 -6.57 -13.57 1.73
N VAL A 26 -7.06 -13.27 0.55
CA VAL A 26 -6.43 -12.34 -0.41
C VAL A 26 -7.16 -11.01 -0.32
N THR A 27 -6.50 -9.97 0.16
CA THR A 27 -7.15 -8.66 0.38
C THR A 27 -6.50 -7.54 -0.40
N VAL A 28 -7.31 -6.69 -1.04
CA VAL A 28 -6.87 -5.42 -1.62
C VAL A 28 -7.03 -4.24 -0.64
N ASN A 29 -7.59 -4.49 0.55
CA ASN A 29 -7.77 -3.51 1.62
C ASN A 29 -6.61 -3.58 2.64
N ALA A 30 -5.37 -3.71 2.16
CA ALA A 30 -4.20 -3.86 3.02
C ALA A 30 -4.05 -2.73 4.05
N GLY A 31 -4.50 -1.50 3.71
CA GLY A 31 -4.50 -0.36 4.64
C GLY A 31 -5.33 -0.58 5.90
N ALA A 32 -6.37 -1.41 5.85
CA ALA A 32 -7.18 -1.73 7.02
C ALA A 32 -6.41 -2.55 8.07
N LEU A 33 -5.33 -3.25 7.69
CA LEU A 33 -4.48 -3.98 8.63
C LEU A 33 -3.72 -3.06 9.59
N PHE A 34 -3.59 -1.76 9.32
CA PHE A 34 -3.02 -0.83 10.29
C PHE A 34 -3.87 -0.69 11.55
N ASP A 35 -5.20 -0.80 11.40
CA ASP A 35 -6.15 -0.74 12.51
C ASP A 35 -6.51 -2.13 13.05
N HIS A 36 -6.14 -3.20 12.35
CA HIS A 36 -6.46 -4.60 12.65
C HIS A 36 -5.20 -5.48 12.61
N ALA A 37 -4.09 -5.01 13.19
CA ALA A 37 -2.83 -5.76 13.23
C ALA A 37 -2.94 -7.08 14.01
N ASP A 38 -3.86 -7.16 14.98
CA ASP A 38 -4.23 -8.36 15.74
C ASP A 38 -4.68 -9.53 14.85
N LEU A 39 -5.22 -9.25 13.67
CA LEU A 39 -5.60 -10.29 12.70
C LEU A 39 -4.41 -11.02 12.10
N ILE A 40 -3.21 -10.45 12.14
CA ILE A 40 -1.98 -11.11 11.68
C ILE A 40 -1.61 -12.21 12.67
N GLU A 41 -1.62 -11.90 13.97
CA GLU A 41 -1.36 -12.87 15.04
C GLU A 41 -2.44 -13.97 15.04
N LEU A 42 -3.71 -13.59 14.92
CA LEU A 42 -4.82 -14.52 14.80
C LEU A 42 -4.66 -15.46 13.60
N ALA A 43 -4.12 -14.98 12.48
CA ALA A 43 -3.88 -15.82 11.30
C ALA A 43 -2.82 -16.89 11.57
N GLU A 44 -1.75 -16.55 12.31
CA GLU A 44 -0.74 -17.52 12.74
C GLU A 44 -1.35 -18.59 13.65
N GLU A 45 -2.13 -18.18 14.65
CA GLU A 45 -2.80 -19.09 15.59
C GLU A 45 -3.77 -20.05 14.89
N CYS A 46 -4.50 -19.57 13.90
CA CYS A 46 -5.50 -20.37 13.15
C CYS A 46 -4.94 -21.14 11.97
N GLY A 47 -3.63 -21.03 11.68
CA GLY A 47 -3.03 -21.62 10.47
C GLY A 47 -3.59 -21.03 9.18
N ALA A 48 -4.12 -19.81 9.24
CA ALA A 48 -4.59 -19.05 8.09
C ALA A 48 -3.43 -18.34 7.40
N ARG A 49 -3.69 -17.77 6.22
CA ARG A 49 -2.70 -16.97 5.49
C ARG A 49 -3.34 -15.69 4.97
N ILE A 50 -2.74 -14.56 5.27
CA ILE A 50 -3.11 -13.26 4.67
C ILE A 50 -2.17 -12.99 3.50
N VAL A 51 -2.73 -12.74 2.33
CA VAL A 51 -2.02 -12.40 1.09
C VAL A 51 -2.39 -10.98 0.69
N ILE A 52 -1.41 -10.12 0.68
CA ILE A 52 -1.52 -8.73 0.21
C ILE A 52 -0.94 -8.68 -1.20
N PRO A 53 -1.75 -8.47 -2.26
CA PRO A 53 -1.24 -8.24 -3.60
C PRO A 53 -0.33 -7.01 -3.64
N SER A 54 0.62 -6.98 -4.58
CA SER A 54 1.55 -5.84 -4.71
C SER A 54 0.84 -4.50 -4.99
N GLY A 55 -0.39 -4.55 -5.47
CA GLY A 55 -1.17 -3.35 -5.75
C GLY A 55 -0.51 -2.52 -6.84
N SER A 56 -0.18 -1.30 -6.50
CA SER A 56 0.53 -0.34 -7.37
C SER A 56 2.02 -0.21 -7.01
N ALA A 57 2.59 -1.15 -6.24
CA ALA A 57 4.00 -1.15 -5.90
C ALA A 57 4.80 -2.05 -6.83
N ALA A 58 6.05 -1.67 -7.09
CA ALA A 58 7.06 -2.49 -7.75
C ALA A 58 8.22 -2.76 -6.79
N GLY A 59 8.87 -3.93 -6.90
CA GLY A 59 10.05 -4.28 -6.12
C GLY A 59 9.74 -4.76 -4.70
N LEU A 60 8.52 -5.22 -4.41
CA LEU A 60 8.20 -5.78 -3.09
C LEU A 60 8.95 -7.08 -2.82
N ASP A 61 9.24 -7.87 -3.83
CA ASP A 61 10.09 -9.06 -3.76
C ASP A 61 11.51 -8.70 -3.35
N ALA A 62 12.11 -7.68 -3.99
CA ALA A 62 13.43 -7.18 -3.64
C ALA A 62 13.45 -6.58 -2.21
N LEU A 63 12.39 -5.83 -1.83
CA LEU A 63 12.26 -5.30 -0.47
C LEU A 63 12.16 -6.42 0.58
N ARG A 64 11.37 -7.47 0.31
CA ARG A 64 11.26 -8.64 1.20
C ARG A 64 12.59 -9.37 1.34
N ALA A 65 13.35 -9.48 0.25
CA ALA A 65 14.70 -10.07 0.29
C ALA A 65 15.65 -9.19 1.10
N ALA A 66 15.67 -7.88 0.88
CA ALA A 66 16.48 -6.93 1.65
C ALA A 66 16.12 -6.93 3.15
N ALA A 67 14.85 -7.13 3.49
CA ALA A 67 14.37 -7.17 4.87
C ALA A 67 14.79 -8.43 5.65
N GLN A 68 15.49 -9.39 5.02
CA GLN A 68 16.10 -10.52 5.74
C GLN A 68 17.40 -10.14 6.45
N GLU A 69 17.86 -8.90 6.25
CA GLU A 69 19.03 -8.32 6.92
C GLU A 69 18.71 -6.92 7.46
N GLU A 70 19.73 -6.18 7.90
CA GLU A 70 19.53 -4.81 8.38
C GLU A 70 19.13 -3.86 7.24
N VAL A 71 17.94 -3.29 7.36
CA VAL A 71 17.45 -2.23 6.46
C VAL A 71 17.61 -0.89 7.16
N CYS A 72 18.40 -0.01 6.54
CA CYS A 72 18.67 1.33 7.06
C CYS A 72 17.47 2.27 6.82
N ARG A 73 16.89 2.21 5.61
CA ARG A 73 15.82 3.12 5.24
C ARG A 73 14.90 2.51 4.16
N VAL A 74 13.60 2.70 4.36
CA VAL A 74 12.56 2.48 3.34
C VAL A 74 11.75 3.76 3.23
N THR A 75 11.67 4.34 2.03
CA THR A 75 10.87 5.52 1.76
C THR A 75 9.94 5.27 0.59
N LEU A 76 8.66 5.48 0.80
CA LEU A 76 7.67 5.50 -0.26
C LEU A 76 7.27 6.95 -0.56
N ILE A 77 7.49 7.38 -1.78
CA ILE A 77 7.09 8.70 -2.28
C ILE A 77 5.90 8.49 -3.21
N THR A 78 4.79 9.15 -2.92
CA THR A 78 3.61 9.12 -3.78
C THR A 78 3.26 10.51 -4.27
N ARG A 79 3.07 10.66 -5.59
CA ARG A 79 2.57 11.89 -6.22
C ARG A 79 1.23 11.62 -6.86
N ARG A 80 0.30 12.52 -6.61
CA ARG A 80 -1.07 12.39 -7.10
C ARG A 80 -1.56 13.73 -7.64
N PRO A 81 -2.46 13.72 -8.62
CA PRO A 81 -3.20 14.93 -8.95
C PRO A 81 -3.98 15.44 -7.71
N PRO A 82 -4.14 16.78 -7.54
CA PRO A 82 -4.78 17.35 -6.35
C PRO A 82 -6.17 16.76 -6.05
N PHE A 83 -6.98 16.50 -7.09
CA PHE A 83 -8.31 15.90 -6.89
C PHE A 83 -8.26 14.51 -6.23
N GLY A 84 -7.15 13.78 -6.39
CA GLY A 84 -6.93 12.46 -5.77
C GLY A 84 -6.66 12.52 -4.26
N LEU A 85 -6.35 13.71 -3.73
CA LEU A 85 -6.10 13.96 -2.31
C LEU A 85 -7.21 14.82 -1.67
N ALA A 86 -8.13 15.33 -2.48
CA ALA A 86 -9.21 16.19 -1.99
C ALA A 86 -10.07 15.47 -0.96
N GLY A 87 -10.36 16.16 0.15
CA GLY A 87 -11.16 15.65 1.25
C GLY A 87 -10.37 14.81 2.28
N ALA A 88 -9.04 14.70 2.15
CA ALA A 88 -8.23 14.07 3.19
C ALA A 88 -8.31 14.89 4.49
N PRO A 89 -8.56 14.26 5.65
CA PRO A 89 -8.72 14.94 6.93
C PRO A 89 -7.52 15.82 7.28
N TYR A 90 -6.33 15.32 7.05
CA TYR A 90 -5.06 15.99 7.33
C TYR A 90 -4.95 17.38 6.67
N LEU A 91 -5.42 17.52 5.42
CA LEU A 91 -5.35 18.80 4.71
C LEU A 91 -6.19 19.87 5.41
N ALA A 92 -7.39 19.49 5.86
CA ALA A 92 -8.28 20.41 6.60
C ALA A 92 -7.72 20.78 7.98
N GLU A 93 -7.22 19.78 8.71
CA GLU A 93 -6.65 19.96 10.07
C GLU A 93 -5.41 20.85 10.08
N HIS A 94 -4.60 20.82 9.00
CA HIS A 94 -3.37 21.61 8.90
C HIS A 94 -3.50 22.85 8.03
N GLY A 95 -4.71 23.17 7.54
CA GLY A 95 -4.95 24.35 6.71
C GLY A 95 -4.20 24.33 5.38
N ILE A 96 -3.92 23.12 4.84
CA ILE A 96 -3.19 22.95 3.59
C ILE A 96 -4.16 23.03 2.41
N SER A 97 -4.00 24.09 1.58
CA SER A 97 -4.77 24.20 0.33
C SER A 97 -4.00 23.54 -0.81
N ILE A 98 -4.70 22.67 -1.55
CA ILE A 98 -4.20 22.04 -2.77
C ILE A 98 -4.89 22.57 -4.04
N GLU A 99 -5.70 23.62 -3.90
CA GLU A 99 -6.37 24.30 -5.00
C GLU A 99 -5.44 25.34 -5.64
N GLY A 100 -5.47 25.42 -6.97
CA GLY A 100 -4.71 26.44 -7.72
C GLY A 100 -3.19 26.30 -7.62
N LEU A 101 -2.66 25.12 -7.29
CA LEU A 101 -1.21 24.91 -7.22
C LEU A 101 -0.54 25.16 -8.57
N ALA A 102 0.55 25.95 -8.57
CA ALA A 102 1.39 26.18 -9.74
C ALA A 102 2.53 25.15 -9.88
N ALA A 103 2.91 24.51 -8.78
CA ALA A 103 3.99 23.53 -8.69
C ALA A 103 3.61 22.41 -7.71
N PRO A 104 4.32 21.25 -7.76
CA PRO A 104 4.13 20.19 -6.79
C PRO A 104 4.34 20.67 -5.35
N LEU A 105 3.44 20.27 -4.45
CA LEU A 105 3.48 20.56 -3.02
C LEU A 105 3.58 19.27 -2.23
N LYS A 106 4.59 19.15 -1.37
CA LYS A 106 4.64 18.07 -0.37
C LYS A 106 3.62 18.37 0.71
N VAL A 107 2.56 17.56 0.79
CA VAL A 107 1.46 17.76 1.74
C VAL A 107 1.61 16.93 3.00
N PHE A 108 2.46 15.88 2.96
CA PHE A 108 2.73 15.03 4.11
C PHE A 108 4.15 14.45 4.05
N GLU A 109 4.77 14.33 5.22
CA GLU A 109 5.98 13.54 5.46
C GLU A 109 5.90 12.97 6.88
N GLY A 110 6.09 11.65 7.02
CA GLY A 110 6.03 10.96 8.30
C GLY A 110 6.22 9.45 8.14
N SER A 111 5.84 8.69 9.16
CA SER A 111 5.76 7.24 9.08
C SER A 111 4.53 6.79 8.28
N ALA A 112 4.56 5.55 7.80
CA ALA A 112 3.40 4.95 7.15
C ALA A 112 2.18 4.88 8.09
N LEU A 113 2.42 4.65 9.38
CA LEU A 113 1.36 4.60 10.40
C LEU A 113 0.70 5.97 10.60
N GLU A 114 1.48 7.06 10.64
CA GLU A 114 0.95 8.42 10.69
C GLU A 114 0.19 8.78 9.41
N GLY A 115 0.73 8.37 8.25
CA GLY A 115 0.09 8.55 6.96
C GLY A 115 -1.26 7.84 6.84
N ALA A 116 -1.42 6.68 7.47
CA ALA A 116 -2.69 5.95 7.49
C ALA A 116 -3.82 6.76 8.16
N ARG A 117 -3.50 7.48 9.22
CA ARG A 117 -4.44 8.38 9.89
C ARG A 117 -4.71 9.65 9.09
N ALA A 118 -3.67 10.18 8.45
CA ALA A 118 -3.73 11.41 7.67
C ALA A 118 -4.49 11.26 6.34
N PHE A 119 -4.32 10.14 5.64
CA PHE A 119 -4.82 9.87 4.29
C PHE A 119 -5.37 8.45 4.14
N PRO A 120 -6.44 8.07 4.85
CA PRO A 120 -6.91 6.67 4.90
C PRO A 120 -7.23 6.06 3.53
N ASP A 121 -7.74 6.86 2.58
CA ASP A 121 -8.08 6.39 1.22
C ASP A 121 -6.86 6.05 0.33
N ALA A 122 -5.64 6.33 0.80
CA ALA A 122 -4.42 6.18 0.01
C ALA A 122 -3.53 5.02 0.48
N MET A 123 -3.94 4.25 1.49
CA MET A 123 -3.03 3.46 2.30
C MET A 123 -2.75 2.04 1.82
N ASN A 124 -3.46 1.51 0.83
CA ASN A 124 -3.23 0.10 0.42
C ASN A 124 -1.80 -0.16 -0.10
N ILE A 125 -1.23 0.75 -0.89
CA ILE A 125 0.17 0.64 -1.34
C ILE A 125 1.14 0.83 -0.18
N VAL A 126 0.84 1.78 0.73
CA VAL A 126 1.66 2.07 1.90
C VAL A 126 1.75 0.85 2.81
N ALA A 127 0.62 0.19 3.04
CA ALA A 127 0.56 -1.05 3.81
C ALA A 127 1.34 -2.19 3.14
N ALA A 128 1.17 -2.38 1.83
CA ALA A 128 1.90 -3.41 1.08
C ALA A 128 3.42 -3.23 1.22
N VAL A 129 3.94 -2.00 1.07
CA VAL A 129 5.37 -1.68 1.26
C VAL A 129 5.79 -1.88 2.72
N SER A 130 4.99 -1.42 3.68
CA SER A 130 5.32 -1.52 5.11
C SER A 130 5.42 -2.96 5.58
N PHE A 131 4.44 -3.80 5.23
CA PHE A 131 4.42 -5.21 5.62
C PHE A 131 5.42 -6.08 4.83
N ALA A 132 5.81 -5.64 3.63
CA ALA A 132 6.90 -6.31 2.88
C ALA A 132 8.30 -5.98 3.43
N GLY A 133 8.45 -4.84 4.11
CA GLY A 133 9.73 -4.30 4.55
C GLY A 133 9.91 -4.25 6.07
N VAL A 134 9.99 -3.04 6.60
CA VAL A 134 10.43 -2.75 7.98
C VAL A 134 9.28 -2.41 8.94
N GLY A 135 8.06 -2.63 8.54
CA GLY A 135 6.86 -2.29 9.31
C GLY A 135 6.42 -0.83 9.16
N PRO A 136 5.19 -0.52 9.62
CA PRO A 136 4.56 0.77 9.37
C PRO A 136 5.20 1.95 10.13
N GLU A 137 5.84 1.70 11.25
CA GLU A 137 6.49 2.73 12.06
C GLU A 137 7.82 3.20 11.46
N ARG A 138 8.55 2.27 10.80
CA ARG A 138 9.88 2.52 10.23
C ARG A 138 9.84 2.85 8.73
N THR A 139 8.74 2.58 8.05
CA THR A 139 8.54 2.97 6.64
C THR A 139 8.21 4.46 6.58
N ARG A 140 9.06 5.24 5.90
CA ARG A 140 8.82 6.66 5.63
C ARG A 140 7.86 6.82 4.46
N LEU A 141 6.98 7.80 4.57
CA LEU A 141 6.01 8.14 3.55
C LEU A 141 6.07 9.63 3.22
N GLU A 142 6.16 9.94 1.94
CA GLU A 142 5.94 11.29 1.43
C GLU A 142 4.73 11.30 0.49
N ILE A 143 3.84 12.29 0.69
CA ILE A 143 2.69 12.51 -0.20
C ILE A 143 2.79 13.89 -0.83
N TRP A 144 2.70 13.93 -2.15
CA TRP A 144 2.79 15.15 -2.95
C TRP A 144 1.52 15.36 -3.75
N ALA A 145 0.97 16.57 -3.69
CA ALA A 145 -0.04 17.07 -4.62
C ALA A 145 0.68 17.71 -5.82
N ASP A 146 0.52 17.12 -7.00
CA ASP A 146 1.17 17.63 -8.21
C ASP A 146 0.10 18.05 -9.23
N PRO A 147 -0.01 19.36 -9.54
CA PRO A 147 -1.02 19.86 -10.46
C PRO A 147 -0.79 19.41 -11.91
N LYS A 148 0.41 18.94 -12.24
CA LYS A 148 0.75 18.43 -13.57
C LYS A 148 0.64 16.91 -13.66
N ALA A 149 0.39 16.22 -12.54
CA ALA A 149 0.23 14.78 -12.55
C ALA A 149 -1.10 14.39 -13.22
N GLU A 150 -1.02 13.60 -14.27
CA GLU A 150 -2.16 12.93 -14.91
C GLU A 150 -2.35 11.51 -14.39
N ARG A 151 -1.40 11.01 -13.60
CA ARG A 151 -1.31 9.63 -13.11
C ARG A 151 -0.93 9.60 -11.65
N ASN A 152 -1.16 8.46 -11.01
CA ASN A 152 -0.59 8.20 -9.69
C ASN A 152 0.84 7.67 -9.86
N PHE A 153 1.81 8.45 -9.45
CA PHE A 153 3.21 8.07 -9.43
C PHE A 153 3.61 7.56 -8.04
N HIS A 154 4.37 6.46 -8.02
CA HIS A 154 4.94 5.92 -6.80
C HIS A 154 6.41 5.60 -7.01
N ARG A 155 7.26 6.04 -6.10
CA ARG A 155 8.67 5.70 -6.01
C ARG A 155 8.93 5.02 -4.66
N LEU A 156 9.56 3.87 -4.71
CA LEU A 156 10.06 3.16 -3.54
C LEU A 156 11.58 3.26 -3.54
N GLU A 157 12.15 3.80 -2.48
CA GLU A 157 13.58 3.87 -2.21
C GLU A 157 13.91 2.95 -1.04
N VAL A 158 14.89 2.07 -1.22
CA VAL A 158 15.35 1.12 -0.20
C VAL A 158 16.85 1.21 -0.07
N GLU A 159 17.31 1.31 1.17
CA GLU A 159 18.72 1.29 1.56
C GLU A 159 18.90 0.25 2.66
N ALA A 160 19.64 -0.81 2.37
CA ALA A 160 19.95 -1.91 3.28
C ALA A 160 21.45 -2.16 3.34
N ALA A 161 21.88 -3.05 4.23
CA ALA A 161 23.30 -3.30 4.49
C ALA A 161 24.09 -3.72 3.24
N THR A 162 23.49 -4.54 2.38
CA THR A 162 24.17 -5.10 1.19
C THR A 162 23.57 -4.63 -0.13
N THR A 163 22.45 -3.91 -0.10
CA THR A 163 21.78 -3.49 -1.34
C THR A 163 21.12 -2.12 -1.20
N GLN A 164 21.12 -1.40 -2.30
CA GLN A 164 20.36 -0.16 -2.45
C GLN A 164 19.64 -0.21 -3.80
N PHE A 165 18.36 0.10 -3.81
CA PHE A 165 17.61 0.17 -5.05
C PHE A 165 16.48 1.20 -4.99
N GLU A 166 16.03 1.58 -6.17
CA GLU A 166 14.89 2.46 -6.37
C GLU A 166 13.99 1.85 -7.44
N THR A 167 12.69 1.92 -7.23
CA THR A 167 11.70 1.53 -8.25
C THR A 167 10.69 2.64 -8.45
N GLU A 168 10.27 2.85 -9.69
CA GLU A 168 9.24 3.81 -10.05
C GLU A 168 8.10 3.13 -10.79
N ILE A 169 6.89 3.56 -10.48
CA ILE A 169 5.69 3.13 -11.20
C ILE A 169 4.82 4.33 -11.50
N ASP A 170 4.42 4.45 -12.76
CA ASP A 170 3.55 5.49 -13.25
C ASP A 170 2.21 4.87 -13.66
N ASN A 171 1.23 4.98 -12.78
CA ASN A 171 -0.03 4.25 -12.88
C ASN A 171 -1.07 5.03 -13.67
N VAL A 172 -1.46 4.50 -14.81
CA VAL A 172 -2.60 5.04 -15.57
C VAL A 172 -3.88 4.89 -14.76
N LEU A 173 -4.61 5.98 -14.59
CA LEU A 173 -5.90 5.98 -13.92
C LEU A 173 -6.93 5.13 -14.70
N ALA A 174 -7.84 4.49 -14.00
CA ALA A 174 -8.83 3.62 -14.62
C ALA A 174 -9.76 4.37 -15.60
N HIS A 175 -10.02 5.65 -15.34
CA HIS A 175 -10.67 6.63 -16.21
C HIS A 175 -10.29 8.04 -15.77
N GLU A 176 -10.64 9.07 -16.55
CA GLU A 176 -10.15 10.47 -16.40
C GLU A 176 -10.29 11.09 -15.00
N ARG A 177 -11.20 10.64 -14.15
CA ARG A 177 -11.38 11.14 -12.78
C ARG A 177 -11.28 10.03 -11.74
N ALA A 178 -10.76 8.87 -12.11
CA ALA A 178 -10.57 7.78 -11.15
C ALA A 178 -9.47 8.13 -10.14
N ARG A 179 -9.70 7.80 -8.87
CA ARG A 179 -8.66 7.90 -7.82
C ARG A 179 -7.73 6.69 -7.82
N ALA A 180 -8.11 5.60 -8.48
CA ALA A 180 -7.40 4.33 -8.53
C ALA A 180 -6.96 3.97 -9.95
N SER A 181 -5.87 3.23 -10.06
CA SER A 181 -5.41 2.61 -11.29
C SER A 181 -5.99 1.20 -11.44
N ARG A 182 -5.75 0.57 -12.62
CA ARG A 182 -6.17 -0.83 -12.87
C ARG A 182 -5.19 -1.85 -12.29
N LEU A 183 -3.96 -1.45 -12.02
CA LEU A 183 -2.89 -2.37 -11.61
C LEU A 183 -3.21 -3.14 -10.31
N PRO A 184 -3.83 -2.56 -9.26
CA PRO A 184 -4.21 -3.31 -8.07
C PRO A 184 -5.13 -4.50 -8.35
N ALA A 185 -6.10 -4.36 -9.24
CA ALA A 185 -6.98 -5.46 -9.62
C ALA A 185 -6.20 -6.57 -10.36
N LEU A 186 -5.29 -6.17 -11.26
CA LEU A 186 -4.44 -7.13 -11.99
C LEU A 186 -3.46 -7.85 -11.05
N SER A 187 -2.91 -7.17 -10.05
CA SER A 187 -2.05 -7.78 -9.05
C SER A 187 -2.81 -8.77 -8.17
N ALA A 188 -4.06 -8.49 -7.82
CA ALA A 188 -4.91 -9.44 -7.10
C ALA A 188 -5.17 -10.71 -7.92
N ILE A 189 -5.43 -10.58 -9.22
CA ILE A 189 -5.57 -11.72 -10.13
C ILE A 189 -4.27 -12.53 -10.21
N ALA A 190 -3.12 -11.85 -10.31
CA ALA A 190 -1.81 -12.51 -10.31
C ALA A 190 -1.56 -13.27 -9.02
N SER A 191 -1.84 -12.66 -7.85
CA SER A 191 -1.72 -13.32 -6.55
C SER A 191 -2.63 -14.56 -6.43
N LEU A 192 -3.86 -14.50 -6.94
CA LEU A 192 -4.76 -15.65 -6.94
C LEU A 192 -4.23 -16.78 -7.84
N ARG A 193 -3.68 -16.48 -9.00
CA ARG A 193 -3.05 -17.46 -9.88
C ARG A 193 -1.85 -18.12 -9.22
N ALA A 194 -0.98 -17.31 -8.56
CA ALA A 194 0.20 -17.83 -7.85
C ALA A 194 -0.14 -18.84 -6.74
N LEU A 195 -1.37 -18.85 -6.21
CA LEU A 195 -1.79 -19.87 -5.24
C LEU A 195 -1.89 -21.28 -5.81
N VAL A 196 -2.00 -21.42 -7.14
CA VAL A 196 -2.23 -22.71 -7.83
C VAL A 196 -1.23 -22.96 -8.96
N GLU A 197 -0.35 -22.02 -9.27
CA GLU A 197 0.69 -22.18 -10.29
C GLU A 197 1.80 -23.11 -9.82
N THR A 198 2.33 -23.91 -10.75
CA THR A 198 3.45 -24.81 -10.48
C THR A 198 4.79 -24.08 -10.41
N LEU A 199 4.94 -23.00 -11.17
CA LEU A 199 6.13 -22.15 -11.20
C LEU A 199 5.85 -20.84 -10.45
N ALA A 200 6.59 -20.62 -9.36
CA ALA A 200 6.56 -19.37 -8.61
C ALA A 200 7.78 -18.53 -8.97
N VAL A 201 7.58 -17.22 -9.17
CA VAL A 201 8.63 -16.25 -9.47
C VAL A 201 8.44 -15.03 -8.57
N GLY A 202 9.50 -14.58 -7.90
CA GLY A 202 9.49 -13.36 -7.06
C GLY A 202 8.65 -13.50 -5.78
N VAL A 203 8.59 -14.66 -5.18
CA VAL A 203 7.82 -14.97 -3.96
C VAL A 203 8.69 -15.00 -2.72
#